data_9034a909c526eef1cd155cec707d6541
#
_entry.id   9034a909c526eef1cd155cec707d6541
#
_cell.length_a   1.000
_cell.length_b   1.000
_cell.length_c   1.000
_cell.angle_alpha   90.00
_cell.angle_beta   90.00
_cell.angle_gamma   90.00
#
_symmetry.space_group_name_H-M   'P 1'
#
loop_
_entity.id
_entity.type
_entity.pdbx_description
1 polymer ?
#
loop_
_entity_poly.entity_id
_entity_poly.type
_entity_poly.pdbx_seq_one_letter_code
_entity_poly.pdbx_strand_id
1 'polypeptide(L)'
;IQQGRKVAVLEIEIDHMNDINILYGTNYSDRIQKVLAYRFIYMMDADKAVYRMGNSNYAFILRDASREDAAAFLEKIRARLEESVVLENNHFDLKIYASGIILDHYEGEISTVQSKLEYVLGKMRTRRDHKLMFFNDLVQINGDVDLDLMKIIHQSVLNQCDGFYVEYQPVVHAQTGEIAGAEALVRWKKEPYGIVPPGMFIDWLESNPCMYDLGNFVLKQALTD
;
A
#
# COMPACT_ATOMS: atom_id res chain seq x y z
N ILE A 1 9.75 18.90 12.97
CA ILE A 1 10.93 18.14 13.47
C ILE A 1 11.97 19.18 13.84
N GLN A 2 12.39 19.28 15.12
CA GLN A 2 13.47 20.17 15.53
C GLN A 2 14.77 19.75 14.82
N GLN A 3 15.60 20.71 14.42
CA GLN A 3 16.85 20.47 13.69
C GLN A 3 17.68 19.33 14.34
N GLY A 4 17.97 18.30 13.54
CA GLY A 4 18.89 17.21 13.89
C GLY A 4 18.29 15.97 14.53
N ARG A 5 16.95 15.87 14.69
CA ARG A 5 16.30 14.66 15.24
C ARG A 5 15.69 13.80 14.15
N LYS A 6 16.08 12.53 14.11
CA LYS A 6 15.50 11.53 13.22
C LYS A 6 14.17 11.04 13.75
N VAL A 7 13.21 10.85 12.86
CA VAL A 7 11.92 10.24 13.19
C VAL A 7 11.70 9.04 12.30
N ALA A 8 11.47 7.88 12.89
CA ALA A 8 11.01 6.73 12.14
C ALA A 8 9.47 6.69 12.18
N VAL A 9 8.86 6.53 11.02
CA VAL A 9 7.43 6.25 10.91
C VAL A 9 7.28 4.85 10.34
N LEU A 10 6.58 3.99 11.07
CA LEU A 10 6.20 2.65 10.64
C LEU A 10 4.70 2.61 10.41
N GLU A 11 4.26 1.98 9.34
CA GLU A 11 2.87 1.59 9.16
C GLU A 11 2.80 0.07 9.06
N ILE A 12 1.88 -0.52 9.81
CA ILE A 12 1.56 -1.94 9.73
C ILE A 12 0.13 -2.12 9.28
N GLU A 13 -0.09 -3.17 8.52
CA GLU A 13 -1.41 -3.67 8.15
C GLU A 13 -1.58 -5.09 8.65
N ILE A 14 -2.67 -5.34 9.39
CA ILE A 14 -3.02 -6.69 9.86
C ILE A 14 -3.57 -7.47 8.67
N ASP A 15 -2.88 -8.56 8.33
CA ASP A 15 -3.28 -9.44 7.24
C ASP A 15 -4.60 -10.16 7.56
N HIS A 16 -5.40 -10.42 6.52
CA HIS A 16 -6.69 -11.14 6.61
C HIS A 16 -7.75 -10.51 7.54
N MET A 17 -7.61 -9.26 7.98
CA MET A 17 -8.62 -8.63 8.83
C MET A 17 -9.98 -8.51 8.13
N ASN A 18 -9.98 -8.29 6.82
CA ASN A 18 -11.22 -8.27 6.03
C ASN A 18 -11.88 -9.65 5.96
N ASP A 19 -11.11 -10.72 5.87
CA ASP A 19 -11.63 -12.10 5.87
C ASP A 19 -12.27 -12.43 7.21
N ILE A 20 -11.65 -12.01 8.31
CA ILE A 20 -12.22 -12.13 9.66
C ILE A 20 -13.56 -11.37 9.75
N ASN A 21 -13.63 -10.17 9.18
CA ASN A 21 -14.86 -9.39 9.15
C ASN A 21 -15.96 -10.06 8.35
N ILE A 22 -15.64 -10.69 7.22
CA ILE A 22 -16.59 -11.42 6.36
C ILE A 22 -17.07 -12.71 7.06
N LEU A 23 -16.14 -13.47 7.66
CA LEU A 23 -16.45 -14.79 8.24
C LEU A 23 -17.11 -14.72 9.61
N TYR A 24 -16.71 -13.77 10.47
CA TYR A 24 -17.14 -13.68 11.87
C TYR A 24 -17.97 -12.42 12.18
N GLY A 25 -18.07 -11.49 11.23
CA GLY A 25 -18.80 -10.24 11.37
C GLY A 25 -17.98 -9.11 12.02
N THR A 26 -18.53 -7.89 11.92
CA THR A 26 -17.88 -6.65 12.36
C THR A 26 -17.58 -6.63 13.86
N ASN A 27 -18.47 -7.21 14.69
CA ASN A 27 -18.26 -7.28 16.13
C ASN A 27 -16.98 -8.04 16.52
N TYR A 28 -16.63 -9.10 15.79
CA TYR A 28 -15.41 -9.86 16.05
C TYR A 28 -14.18 -9.05 15.64
N SER A 29 -14.20 -8.47 14.46
CA SER A 29 -13.07 -7.63 13.99
C SER A 29 -12.84 -6.43 14.92
N ASP A 30 -13.89 -5.78 15.41
CA ASP A 30 -13.78 -4.68 16.38
C ASP A 30 -13.19 -5.13 17.73
N ARG A 31 -13.56 -6.31 18.22
CA ARG A 31 -13.00 -6.88 19.46
C ARG A 31 -11.51 -7.21 19.29
N ILE A 32 -11.11 -7.82 18.16
CA ILE A 32 -9.70 -8.07 17.84
C ILE A 32 -8.93 -6.75 17.83
N GLN A 33 -9.45 -5.74 17.13
CA GLN A 33 -8.82 -4.43 17.06
C GLN A 33 -8.65 -3.76 18.43
N LYS A 34 -9.63 -3.90 19.32
CA LYS A 34 -9.49 -3.42 20.70
C LYS A 34 -8.36 -4.12 21.44
N VAL A 35 -8.25 -5.44 21.33
CA VAL A 35 -7.15 -6.21 21.94
C VAL A 35 -5.81 -5.74 21.39
N LEU A 36 -5.70 -5.56 20.07
CA LEU A 36 -4.47 -5.08 19.43
C LEU A 36 -4.12 -3.66 19.87
N ALA A 37 -5.09 -2.75 19.92
CA ALA A 37 -4.88 -1.39 20.38
C ALA A 37 -4.32 -1.37 21.82
N TYR A 38 -4.86 -2.17 22.74
CA TYR A 38 -4.32 -2.31 24.09
C TYR A 38 -2.89 -2.86 24.07
N ARG A 39 -2.61 -3.94 23.32
CA ARG A 39 -1.25 -4.49 23.20
C ARG A 39 -0.26 -3.45 22.71
N PHE A 40 -0.64 -2.65 21.70
CA PHE A 40 0.23 -1.61 21.13
C PHE A 40 0.42 -0.43 22.08
N ILE A 41 -0.64 0.05 22.74
CA ILE A 41 -0.54 1.13 23.72
C ILE A 41 0.42 0.78 24.86
N TYR A 42 0.41 -0.46 25.35
CA TYR A 42 1.33 -0.92 26.38
C TYR A 42 2.81 -0.94 25.96
N MET A 43 3.08 -0.84 24.66
CA MET A 43 4.45 -0.77 24.11
C MET A 43 4.93 0.67 23.95
N MET A 44 4.07 1.66 24.19
CA MET A 44 4.40 3.07 24.01
C MET A 44 5.11 3.60 25.25
N ASP A 45 6.06 4.51 24.99
CA ASP A 45 6.76 5.32 25.98
C ASP A 45 6.77 6.79 25.51
N ALA A 46 7.52 7.66 26.21
CA ALA A 46 7.54 9.09 25.90
C ALA A 46 8.00 9.44 24.47
N ASP A 47 8.79 8.56 23.87
CA ASP A 47 9.39 8.77 22.53
C ASP A 47 8.62 8.06 21.41
N LYS A 48 7.54 7.37 21.75
CA LYS A 48 6.73 6.59 20.78
C LYS A 48 5.26 6.98 20.85
N ALA A 49 4.60 6.91 19.70
CA ALA A 49 3.16 7.08 19.60
C ALA A 49 2.58 6.07 18.60
N VAL A 50 1.35 5.62 18.85
CA VAL A 50 0.59 4.76 17.97
C VAL A 50 -0.73 5.42 17.59
N TYR A 51 -1.08 5.29 16.31
CA TYR A 51 -2.32 5.80 15.72
C TYR A 51 -3.00 4.70 14.94
N ARG A 52 -4.30 4.59 15.08
CA ARG A 52 -5.12 3.73 14.22
C ARG A 52 -5.48 4.52 12.95
N MET A 53 -5.09 4.00 11.78
CA MET A 53 -5.28 4.65 10.48
C MET A 53 -6.53 4.16 9.74
N GLY A 54 -7.05 3.00 10.13
CA GLY A 54 -8.21 2.38 9.47
C GLY A 54 -8.65 1.09 10.14
N ASN A 55 -9.30 0.21 9.38
CA ASN A 55 -9.83 -1.05 9.92
C ASN A 55 -8.73 -2.09 10.22
N SER A 56 -7.60 -2.03 9.54
CA SER A 56 -6.50 -2.99 9.68
C SER A 56 -5.14 -2.34 9.89
N ASN A 57 -5.05 -1.00 9.78
CA ASN A 57 -3.79 -0.28 9.71
C ASN A 57 -3.51 0.51 10.98
N TYR A 58 -2.25 0.45 11.43
CA TYR A 58 -1.72 1.23 12.56
C TYR A 58 -0.41 1.90 12.15
N ALA A 59 -0.28 3.19 12.49
CA ALA A 59 0.96 3.94 12.34
C ALA A 59 1.66 4.12 13.68
N PHE A 60 2.97 3.92 13.69
CA PHE A 60 3.84 4.14 14.85
C PHE A 60 4.85 5.24 14.53
N ILE A 61 4.97 6.19 15.41
CA ILE A 61 5.96 7.27 15.32
C ILE A 61 6.98 7.06 16.43
N LEU A 62 8.24 6.89 16.04
CA LEU A 62 9.37 6.73 16.95
C LEU A 62 10.26 7.96 16.80
N ARG A 63 10.39 8.74 17.88
CA ARG A 63 11.25 9.93 17.93
C ARG A 63 12.68 9.53 18.23
N ASP A 64 13.62 10.27 17.69
CA ASP A 64 15.06 10.04 17.84
C ASP A 64 15.48 8.58 17.53
N ALA A 65 14.83 7.96 16.52
CA ALA A 65 14.99 6.55 16.18
C ALA A 65 15.70 6.38 14.84
N SER A 66 16.64 5.48 14.84
CA SER A 66 17.32 4.99 13.62
C SER A 66 16.47 3.94 12.90
N ARG A 67 16.97 3.48 11.76
CA ARG A 67 16.40 2.37 11.01
C ARG A 67 16.45 1.06 11.79
N GLU A 68 17.54 0.83 12.49
CA GLU A 68 17.77 -0.34 13.34
C GLU A 68 16.82 -0.34 14.54
N ASP A 69 16.58 0.83 15.15
CA ASP A 69 15.60 0.99 16.23
C ASP A 69 14.18 0.69 15.75
N ALA A 70 13.82 1.17 14.55
CA ALA A 70 12.53 0.91 13.93
C ALA A 70 12.34 -0.59 13.61
N ALA A 71 13.36 -1.26 13.10
CA ALA A 71 13.33 -2.70 12.85
C ALA A 71 13.22 -3.50 14.15
N ALA A 72 13.99 -3.16 15.18
CA ALA A 72 13.92 -3.79 16.50
C ALA A 72 12.55 -3.59 17.16
N PHE A 73 11.94 -2.42 16.98
CA PHE A 73 10.59 -2.14 17.47
C PHE A 73 9.54 -2.98 16.75
N LEU A 74 9.66 -3.17 15.43
CA LEU A 74 8.75 -4.03 14.69
C LEU A 74 8.83 -5.49 15.16
N GLU A 75 10.01 -6.01 15.47
CA GLU A 75 10.16 -7.36 16.02
C GLU A 75 9.46 -7.50 17.38
N LYS A 76 9.46 -6.46 18.20
CA LYS A 76 8.65 -6.44 19.44
C LYS A 76 7.15 -6.48 19.15
N ILE A 77 6.69 -5.76 18.12
CA ILE A 77 5.29 -5.83 17.67
C ILE A 77 4.95 -7.25 17.24
N ARG A 78 5.80 -7.89 16.42
CA ARG A 78 5.61 -9.27 15.95
C ARG A 78 5.52 -10.26 17.10
N ALA A 79 6.45 -10.21 18.04
CA ALA A 79 6.43 -11.06 19.22
C ALA A 79 5.12 -10.92 20.02
N ARG A 80 4.54 -9.72 20.07
CA ARG A 80 3.22 -9.51 20.68
C ARG A 80 2.04 -10.05 19.87
N LEU A 81 2.22 -10.20 18.56
CA LEU A 81 1.21 -10.77 17.67
C LEU A 81 1.32 -12.31 17.58
N GLU A 82 2.48 -12.90 17.92
CA GLU A 82 2.64 -14.35 18.07
C GLU A 82 1.74 -14.92 19.18
N GLU A 83 1.43 -14.10 20.19
CA GLU A 83 0.37 -14.44 21.15
C GLU A 83 -0.99 -14.34 20.44
N SER A 84 -1.58 -15.48 20.08
CA SER A 84 -2.90 -15.56 19.44
C SER A 84 -3.91 -14.65 20.15
N VAL A 85 -4.74 -13.98 19.38
CA VAL A 85 -5.91 -13.30 19.96
C VAL A 85 -7.00 -14.33 20.15
N VAL A 86 -7.38 -14.58 21.41
CA VAL A 86 -8.43 -15.52 21.76
C VAL A 86 -9.72 -14.77 22.04
N LEU A 87 -10.75 -15.04 21.26
CA LEU A 87 -12.09 -14.51 21.48
C LEU A 87 -13.07 -15.68 21.54
N GLU A 88 -13.70 -15.84 22.71
CA GLU A 88 -14.54 -16.98 22.99
C GLU A 88 -13.70 -18.28 22.85
N ASN A 89 -14.04 -19.16 21.90
CA ASN A 89 -13.28 -20.38 21.63
C ASN A 89 -12.46 -20.30 20.33
N ASN A 90 -12.37 -19.12 19.70
CA ASN A 90 -11.65 -18.94 18.45
C ASN A 90 -10.27 -18.34 18.71
N HIS A 91 -9.25 -18.89 18.07
CA HIS A 91 -7.87 -18.42 18.10
C HIS A 91 -7.54 -17.75 16.77
N PHE A 92 -7.02 -16.54 16.82
CA PHE A 92 -6.63 -15.76 15.66
C PHE A 92 -5.12 -15.51 15.67
N ASP A 93 -4.43 -16.19 14.76
CA ASP A 93 -3.00 -16.00 14.51
C ASP A 93 -2.85 -14.90 13.46
N LEU A 94 -2.42 -13.74 13.90
CA LEU A 94 -2.37 -12.54 13.06
C LEU A 94 -0.97 -12.33 12.51
N LYS A 95 -0.89 -12.08 11.21
CA LYS A 95 0.32 -11.63 10.53
C LYS A 95 0.20 -10.16 10.14
N ILE A 96 1.31 -9.53 9.85
CA ILE A 96 1.35 -8.12 9.44
C ILE A 96 2.21 -7.95 8.20
N TYR A 97 1.79 -7.02 7.34
CA TYR A 97 2.68 -6.32 6.42
C TYR A 97 3.20 -5.07 7.13
N ALA A 98 4.43 -4.67 6.83
CA ALA A 98 5.05 -3.55 7.51
C ALA A 98 5.87 -2.69 6.54
N SER A 99 5.61 -1.40 6.57
CA SER A 99 6.37 -0.38 5.85
C SER A 99 7.03 0.60 6.82
N GLY A 100 8.12 1.21 6.40
CA GLY A 100 8.83 2.19 7.19
C GLY A 100 9.41 3.33 6.35
N ILE A 101 9.59 4.48 6.98
CA ILE A 101 10.33 5.61 6.44
C ILE A 101 11.11 6.30 7.56
N ILE A 102 12.35 6.71 7.26
CA ILE A 102 13.16 7.53 8.16
C ILE A 102 13.18 8.96 7.65
N LEU A 103 12.81 9.88 8.52
CA LEU A 103 12.73 11.32 8.25
C LEU A 103 13.83 12.03 9.04
N ASP A 104 14.86 12.50 8.34
CA ASP A 104 15.95 13.29 8.94
C ASP A 104 15.60 14.79 8.97
N HIS A 105 15.11 15.29 7.84
CA HIS A 105 14.53 16.62 7.67
C HIS A 105 13.26 16.47 6.84
N TYR A 106 12.15 16.96 7.35
CA TYR A 106 10.90 16.89 6.62
C TYR A 106 10.17 18.24 6.63
N GLU A 107 10.07 18.84 5.48
CA GLU A 107 9.36 20.10 5.22
C GLU A 107 8.10 19.91 4.35
N GLY A 108 7.72 18.67 4.07
CA GLY A 108 6.59 18.33 3.21
C GLY A 108 5.29 18.09 3.98
N GLU A 109 4.25 17.73 3.24
CA GLU A 109 2.94 17.38 3.80
C GLU A 109 2.92 15.96 4.38
N ILE A 110 2.21 15.77 5.49
CA ILE A 110 2.02 14.44 6.13
C ILE A 110 1.39 13.44 5.16
N SER A 111 0.49 13.89 4.30
CA SER A 111 -0.12 13.08 3.23
C SER A 111 0.90 12.39 2.33
N THR A 112 2.04 13.03 2.09
CA THR A 112 3.13 12.44 1.30
C THR A 112 3.81 11.28 2.03
N VAL A 113 4.00 11.38 3.35
CA VAL A 113 4.56 10.28 4.16
C VAL A 113 3.62 9.08 4.13
N GLN A 114 2.32 9.32 4.32
CA GLN A 114 1.31 8.27 4.28
C GLN A 114 1.28 7.57 2.92
N SER A 115 1.24 8.33 1.81
CA SER A 115 1.27 7.76 0.46
C SER A 115 2.50 6.89 0.20
N LYS A 116 3.67 7.29 0.75
CA LYS A 116 4.91 6.50 0.66
C LYS A 116 4.80 5.18 1.40
N LEU A 117 4.24 5.19 2.61
CA LEU A 117 4.07 3.99 3.43
C LEU A 117 3.03 3.04 2.81
N GLU A 118 1.89 3.56 2.35
CA GLU A 118 0.86 2.78 1.66
C GLU A 118 1.38 2.13 0.37
N TYR A 119 2.21 2.86 -0.40
CA TYR A 119 2.85 2.31 -1.60
C TYR A 119 3.70 1.08 -1.26
N VAL A 120 4.52 1.16 -0.20
CA VAL A 120 5.33 0.02 0.27
C VAL A 120 4.43 -1.13 0.71
N LEU A 121 3.39 -0.87 1.52
CA LEU A 121 2.45 -1.89 1.97
C LEU A 121 1.77 -2.60 0.79
N GLY A 122 1.35 -1.87 -0.24
CA GLY A 122 0.79 -2.43 -1.46
C GLY A 122 1.75 -3.42 -2.14
N LYS A 123 3.03 -3.06 -2.27
CA LYS A 123 4.07 -3.96 -2.81
C LYS A 123 4.26 -5.21 -1.93
N MET A 124 4.23 -5.06 -0.60
CA MET A 124 4.37 -6.17 0.33
C MET A 124 3.19 -7.15 0.23
N ARG A 125 1.96 -6.64 0.13
CA ARG A 125 0.74 -7.45 -0.09
C ARG A 125 0.82 -8.27 -1.36
N THR A 126 1.16 -7.63 -2.48
CA THR A 126 1.27 -8.30 -3.79
C THR A 126 2.30 -9.43 -3.75
N ARG A 127 3.43 -9.22 -3.05
CA ARG A 127 4.49 -10.21 -2.90
C ARG A 127 4.23 -11.23 -1.79
N ARG A 128 3.20 -11.04 -0.96
CA ARG A 128 2.95 -11.79 0.28
C ARG A 128 4.19 -11.83 1.19
N ASP A 129 4.95 -10.74 1.20
CA ASP A 129 6.17 -10.63 2.01
C ASP A 129 5.86 -9.88 3.31
N HIS A 130 5.98 -10.57 4.42
CA HIS A 130 5.70 -10.05 5.76
C HIS A 130 6.93 -9.39 6.42
N LYS A 131 8.03 -9.17 5.70
CA LYS A 131 9.20 -8.46 6.23
C LYS A 131 8.96 -6.96 6.30
N LEU A 132 9.78 -6.25 7.07
CA LEU A 132 9.81 -4.79 7.04
C LEU A 132 10.52 -4.32 5.76
N MET A 133 9.87 -3.42 5.04
CA MET A 133 10.49 -2.73 3.93
C MET A 133 10.43 -1.21 4.15
N PHE A 134 11.56 -0.55 3.94
CA PHE A 134 11.60 0.91 3.99
C PHE A 134 11.40 1.49 2.59
N PHE A 135 10.68 2.61 2.52
CA PHE A 135 10.46 3.32 1.26
C PHE A 135 11.78 3.68 0.57
N ASN A 136 12.78 4.09 1.34
CA ASN A 136 14.10 4.45 0.84
C ASN A 136 14.79 3.30 0.08
N ASP A 137 14.49 2.04 0.42
CA ASP A 137 15.06 0.87 -0.29
C ASP A 137 14.43 0.69 -1.66
N LEU A 138 13.14 0.96 -1.79
CA LEU A 138 12.44 0.86 -3.08
C LEU A 138 12.95 1.88 -4.09
N VAL A 139 13.24 3.09 -3.62
CA VAL A 139 13.81 4.16 -4.46
C VAL A 139 15.18 3.74 -5.01
N GLN A 140 16.02 3.07 -4.21
CA GLN A 140 17.33 2.58 -4.65
C GLN A 140 17.24 1.43 -5.67
N ILE A 141 16.19 0.60 -5.60
CA ILE A 141 16.03 -0.58 -6.46
C ILE A 141 15.37 -0.25 -7.80
N ASN A 142 14.41 0.67 -7.82
CA ASN A 142 13.55 0.93 -8.99
C ASN A 142 13.77 2.31 -9.66
N GLY A 143 14.75 3.09 -9.21
CA GLY A 143 14.87 4.52 -9.56
C GLY A 143 13.83 5.36 -8.79
N ASP A 144 13.90 6.67 -8.96
CA ASP A 144 12.96 7.57 -8.28
C ASP A 144 11.52 7.21 -8.63
N VAL A 145 10.80 6.67 -7.65
CA VAL A 145 9.34 6.55 -7.77
C VAL A 145 8.78 7.95 -7.62
N ASP A 146 8.39 8.54 -8.74
CA ASP A 146 7.75 9.85 -8.76
C ASP A 146 6.35 9.74 -8.17
N LEU A 147 6.26 9.99 -6.86
CA LEU A 147 4.99 9.96 -6.13
C LEU A 147 4.04 11.07 -6.56
N ASP A 148 4.57 12.17 -7.08
CA ASP A 148 3.74 13.23 -7.64
C ASP A 148 3.12 12.73 -8.95
N LEU A 149 3.87 11.99 -9.76
CA LEU A 149 3.32 11.30 -10.91
C LEU A 149 2.20 10.32 -10.51
N MET A 150 2.40 9.50 -9.46
CA MET A 150 1.36 8.57 -8.98
C MET A 150 0.11 9.28 -8.50
N LYS A 151 0.25 10.40 -7.78
CA LYS A 151 -0.90 11.26 -7.39
C LYS A 151 -1.64 11.81 -8.60
N ILE A 152 -0.92 12.27 -9.62
CA ILE A 152 -1.52 12.82 -10.84
C ILE A 152 -2.25 11.73 -11.61
N ILE A 153 -1.67 10.52 -11.71
CA ILE A 153 -2.31 9.36 -12.35
C ILE A 153 -3.59 8.98 -11.60
N HIS A 154 -3.54 8.91 -10.27
CA HIS A 154 -4.71 8.64 -9.44
C HIS A 154 -5.82 9.68 -9.65
N GLN A 155 -5.46 10.96 -9.62
CA GLN A 155 -6.41 12.04 -9.91
C GLN A 155 -6.96 11.95 -11.33
N SER A 156 -6.14 11.54 -12.31
CA SER A 156 -6.59 11.31 -13.69
C SER A 156 -7.65 10.23 -13.78
N VAL A 157 -7.51 9.11 -13.01
CA VAL A 157 -8.56 8.08 -12.96
C VAL A 157 -9.85 8.65 -12.38
N LEU A 158 -9.78 9.36 -11.25
CA LEU A 158 -10.94 9.97 -10.60
C LEU A 158 -11.59 11.05 -11.49
N ASN A 159 -10.81 11.71 -12.34
CA ASN A 159 -11.29 12.70 -13.31
C ASN A 159 -11.63 12.04 -14.67
N GLN A 160 -12.51 11.05 -14.64
CA GLN A 160 -13.02 10.34 -15.82
C GLN A 160 -11.93 9.72 -16.72
N CYS A 161 -10.84 9.24 -16.10
CA CYS A 161 -9.67 8.66 -16.78
C CYS A 161 -8.98 9.63 -17.75
N ASP A 162 -8.89 10.92 -17.39
CA ASP A 162 -8.24 11.96 -18.17
C ASP A 162 -6.77 11.59 -18.47
N GLY A 163 -6.40 11.58 -19.75
CA GLY A 163 -5.08 11.17 -20.25
C GLY A 163 -4.92 9.67 -20.46
N PHE A 164 -5.88 8.83 -20.04
CA PHE A 164 -5.87 7.40 -20.37
C PHE A 164 -6.45 7.15 -21.77
N TYR A 165 -5.87 6.15 -22.45
CA TYR A 165 -6.34 5.63 -23.73
C TYR A 165 -5.97 4.16 -23.84
N VAL A 166 -6.51 3.47 -24.85
CA VAL A 166 -6.30 2.05 -25.11
C VAL A 166 -5.57 1.87 -26.42
N GLU A 167 -4.56 1.02 -26.43
CA GLU A 167 -3.93 0.48 -27.62
C GLU A 167 -4.31 -1.00 -27.75
N TYR A 168 -4.38 -1.49 -28.99
CA TYR A 168 -4.75 -2.88 -29.25
C TYR A 168 -3.58 -3.65 -29.84
N GLN A 169 -3.19 -4.74 -29.17
CA GLN A 169 -2.22 -5.67 -29.70
C GLN A 169 -2.93 -6.85 -30.36
N PRO A 170 -2.77 -7.07 -31.67
CA PRO A 170 -3.44 -8.15 -32.35
C PRO A 170 -2.95 -9.53 -31.88
N VAL A 171 -3.90 -10.43 -31.65
CA VAL A 171 -3.66 -11.86 -31.41
C VAL A 171 -3.97 -12.58 -32.71
N VAL A 172 -3.00 -13.33 -33.22
CA VAL A 172 -3.12 -14.04 -34.52
C VAL A 172 -3.04 -15.57 -34.37
N HIS A 173 -3.71 -16.28 -35.18
CA HIS A 173 -3.53 -17.72 -35.31
C HIS A 173 -2.13 -18.03 -35.82
N ALA A 174 -1.35 -18.80 -35.07
CA ALA A 174 0.04 -19.10 -35.43
C ALA A 174 0.22 -19.84 -36.75
N GLN A 175 -0.80 -20.59 -37.20
CA GLN A 175 -0.77 -21.39 -38.44
C GLN A 175 -1.21 -20.59 -39.68
N THR A 176 -2.22 -19.71 -39.54
CA THR A 176 -2.82 -19.01 -40.67
C THR A 176 -2.40 -17.55 -40.77
N GLY A 177 -1.92 -16.94 -39.65
CA GLY A 177 -1.63 -15.52 -39.57
C GLY A 177 -2.90 -14.64 -39.51
N GLU A 178 -4.09 -15.23 -39.47
CA GLU A 178 -5.34 -14.50 -39.35
C GLU A 178 -5.52 -13.92 -37.92
N ILE A 179 -6.13 -12.74 -37.84
CA ILE A 179 -6.43 -12.10 -36.55
C ILE A 179 -7.53 -12.89 -35.84
N ALA A 180 -7.22 -13.39 -34.65
CA ALA A 180 -8.16 -14.10 -33.78
C ALA A 180 -8.81 -13.17 -32.74
N GLY A 181 -8.18 -12.05 -32.46
CA GLY A 181 -8.62 -11.05 -31.45
C GLY A 181 -7.60 -9.98 -31.25
N ALA A 182 -7.78 -9.19 -30.21
CA ALA A 182 -6.81 -8.20 -29.77
C ALA A 182 -6.78 -8.10 -28.24
N GLU A 183 -5.61 -7.82 -27.69
CA GLU A 183 -5.45 -7.44 -26.29
C GLU A 183 -5.59 -5.93 -26.15
N ALA A 184 -6.45 -5.48 -25.24
CA ALA A 184 -6.65 -4.08 -24.93
C ALA A 184 -5.64 -3.64 -23.86
N LEU A 185 -4.70 -2.80 -24.22
CA LEU A 185 -3.59 -2.37 -23.40
C LEU A 185 -3.75 -0.90 -23.02
N VAL A 186 -3.97 -0.64 -21.74
CA VAL A 186 -4.11 0.72 -21.24
C VAL A 186 -2.80 1.49 -21.37
N ARG A 187 -2.91 2.78 -21.71
CA ARG A 187 -1.81 3.75 -21.75
C ARG A 187 -2.23 5.01 -21.04
N TRP A 188 -1.27 5.73 -20.52
CA TRP A 188 -1.50 7.05 -19.96
C TRP A 188 -0.50 8.05 -20.53
N LYS A 189 -1.01 9.23 -20.92
CA LYS A 189 -0.23 10.33 -21.48
C LYS A 189 -0.72 11.66 -20.95
N LYS A 190 0.19 12.43 -20.36
CA LYS A 190 -0.11 13.79 -19.86
C LYS A 190 1.15 14.63 -19.79
N GLU A 191 1.06 15.90 -20.19
CA GLU A 191 2.16 16.84 -19.99
C GLU A 191 2.34 17.18 -18.50
N PRO A 192 3.57 17.36 -17.99
CA PRO A 192 4.86 17.29 -18.72
C PRO A 192 5.46 15.88 -18.84
N TYR A 193 4.77 14.82 -18.39
CA TYR A 193 5.33 13.46 -18.24
C TYR A 193 5.40 12.68 -19.57
N GLY A 194 4.66 13.11 -20.59
CA GLY A 194 4.57 12.34 -21.83
C GLY A 194 3.83 11.01 -21.65
N ILE A 195 4.28 9.96 -22.38
CA ILE A 195 3.71 8.61 -22.27
C ILE A 195 4.38 7.87 -21.11
N VAL A 196 3.58 7.45 -20.12
CA VAL A 196 4.04 6.67 -18.97
C VAL A 196 3.67 5.19 -19.17
N PRO A 197 4.64 4.26 -19.13
CA PRO A 197 4.39 2.84 -19.31
C PRO A 197 3.48 2.26 -18.22
N PRO A 198 2.55 1.32 -18.55
CA PRO A 198 1.65 0.70 -17.58
C PRO A 198 2.36 0.07 -16.38
N GLY A 199 3.51 -0.57 -16.59
CA GLY A 199 4.31 -1.18 -15.52
C GLY A 199 4.79 -0.20 -14.43
N MET A 200 4.71 1.10 -14.67
CA MET A 200 5.03 2.10 -13.65
C MET A 200 3.86 2.42 -12.71
N PHE A 201 2.61 2.20 -13.13
CA PHE A 201 1.45 2.63 -12.35
C PHE A 201 0.41 1.53 -12.07
N ILE A 202 0.32 0.48 -12.88
CA ILE A 202 -0.72 -0.56 -12.73
C ILE A 202 -0.61 -1.24 -11.37
N ASP A 203 0.55 -1.75 -11.00
CA ASP A 203 0.75 -2.43 -9.71
C ASP A 203 0.33 -1.57 -8.50
N TRP A 204 0.49 -0.24 -8.61
CA TRP A 204 0.08 0.68 -7.58
C TRP A 204 -1.43 0.90 -7.58
N LEU A 205 -2.04 1.04 -8.77
CA LEU A 205 -3.48 1.20 -8.92
C LEU A 205 -4.25 -0.06 -8.50
N GLU A 206 -3.71 -1.26 -8.73
CA GLU A 206 -4.33 -2.54 -8.33
C GLU A 206 -4.60 -2.62 -6.81
N SER A 207 -3.78 -1.96 -6.02
CA SER A 207 -4.02 -1.86 -4.56
C SER A 207 -4.99 -0.74 -4.16
N ASN A 208 -5.54 0.00 -5.13
CA ASN A 208 -6.38 1.17 -4.91
C ASN A 208 -7.80 0.95 -5.46
N PRO A 209 -8.86 1.36 -4.74
CA PRO A 209 -10.24 1.23 -5.21
C PRO A 209 -10.51 1.85 -6.59
N CYS A 210 -9.77 2.87 -7.00
CA CYS A 210 -9.92 3.50 -8.31
C CYS A 210 -9.52 2.60 -9.49
N MET A 211 -8.89 1.44 -9.24
CA MET A 211 -8.64 0.43 -10.27
C MET A 211 -9.94 -0.07 -10.94
N TYR A 212 -11.04 -0.11 -10.17
CA TYR A 212 -12.35 -0.46 -10.71
C TYR A 212 -12.81 0.54 -11.79
N ASP A 213 -12.60 1.84 -11.56
CA ASP A 213 -12.98 2.89 -12.50
C ASP A 213 -12.13 2.82 -13.78
N LEU A 214 -10.83 2.59 -13.64
CA LEU A 214 -9.93 2.38 -14.78
C LEU A 214 -10.32 1.11 -15.58
N GLY A 215 -10.63 0.02 -14.90
CA GLY A 215 -11.08 -1.22 -15.54
C GLY A 215 -12.37 -1.02 -16.34
N ASN A 216 -13.34 -0.31 -15.79
CA ASN A 216 -14.57 0.06 -16.48
C ASN A 216 -14.32 0.95 -17.70
N PHE A 217 -13.39 1.90 -17.59
CA PHE A 217 -12.99 2.74 -18.72
C PHE A 217 -12.41 1.89 -19.86
N VAL A 218 -11.44 1.01 -19.57
CA VAL A 218 -10.81 0.14 -20.58
C VAL A 218 -11.83 -0.77 -21.23
N LEU A 219 -12.70 -1.41 -20.42
CA LEU A 219 -13.75 -2.29 -20.94
C LEU A 219 -14.72 -1.53 -21.84
N LYS A 220 -15.18 -0.36 -21.42
CA LYS A 220 -16.09 0.47 -22.21
C LYS A 220 -15.45 0.90 -23.53
N GLN A 221 -14.19 1.32 -23.51
CA GLN A 221 -13.46 1.69 -24.71
C GLN A 221 -13.33 0.52 -25.67
N ALA A 222 -12.90 -0.65 -25.15
CA ALA A 222 -12.72 -1.87 -25.97
C ALA A 222 -14.02 -2.43 -26.57
N LEU A 223 -15.18 -2.09 -26.00
CA LEU A 223 -16.49 -2.48 -26.57
C LEU A 223 -17.04 -1.46 -27.56
N THR A 224 -16.46 -0.26 -27.61
CA THR A 224 -16.93 0.84 -28.45
C THR A 224 -16.11 0.97 -29.74
N ASP A 225 -14.82 0.60 -29.69
CA ASP A 225 -13.89 0.61 -30.82
C ASP A 225 -14.05 -0.63 -31.69
#